data_65c29b14e36f64ccc2756c1aa2ab14e0
#
_entry.id   65c29b14e36f64ccc2756c1aa2ab14e0
#
_cell.length_a   1.000
_cell.length_b   1.000
_cell.length_c   1.000
_cell.angle_alpha   90.00
_cell.angle_beta   90.00
_cell.angle_gamma   90.00
#
_symmetry.space_group_name_H-M   'P 1'
#
loop_
_entity.id
_entity.type
_entity.pdbx_description
1 polymer ?
#
loop_
_entity_poly.entity_id
_entity_poly.type
_entity_poly.pdbx_seq_one_letter_code
_entity_poly.pdbx_strand_id
1 'polypeptide(L)'
;ALKGSFNLLLILGVIGSVLLSGFWKPDVHFTIYYVDVELQNISRDILLLFLTWVSWTKTSKSIREENEFTWFPIVEVAKLFAGIFITIIPAIEILKAGSKGALKVVIESVTQNGEPINRMYFWLTGILSSFLDNAPTYLVFFNTAGGDANVLMNQMPNTLLAISAGAVF
;
A
#
# COMPACT_ATOMS: atom_id res chain seq x y z
N ALA A 1 -16.27 -18.39 29.03
CA ALA A 1 -16.24 -16.93 29.03
C ALA A 1 -15.10 -16.47 28.11
N LEU A 2 -15.35 -15.48 27.24
CA LEU A 2 -14.32 -14.87 26.39
C LEU A 2 -13.29 -14.15 27.28
N LYS A 3 -12.06 -14.66 27.32
CA LYS A 3 -10.95 -13.96 27.97
C LYS A 3 -10.52 -12.79 27.07
N GLY A 4 -10.35 -11.59 27.64
CA GLY A 4 -9.90 -10.43 26.89
C GLY A 4 -10.97 -9.70 26.06
N SER A 5 -12.25 -9.79 26.48
CA SER A 5 -13.38 -9.09 25.81
C SER A 5 -13.16 -7.58 25.64
N PHE A 6 -12.34 -6.94 26.47
CA PHE A 6 -11.92 -5.55 26.31
C PHE A 6 -11.26 -5.28 24.96
N ASN A 7 -10.53 -6.25 24.39
CA ASN A 7 -9.90 -6.09 23.07
C ASN A 7 -10.93 -5.98 21.93
N LEU A 8 -12.13 -6.51 22.09
CA LEU A 8 -13.22 -6.30 21.11
C LEU A 8 -13.62 -4.81 21.03
N LEU A 9 -13.65 -4.12 22.16
CA LEU A 9 -13.89 -2.68 22.19
C LEU A 9 -12.77 -1.91 21.48
N LEU A 10 -11.51 -2.34 21.66
CA LEU A 10 -10.37 -1.74 20.97
C LEU A 10 -10.42 -1.98 19.45
N ILE A 11 -10.87 -3.15 19.01
CA ILE A 11 -11.09 -3.43 17.58
C ILE A 11 -12.16 -2.51 17.00
N LEU A 12 -13.27 -2.29 17.71
CA LEU A 12 -14.26 -1.30 17.30
C LEU A 12 -13.68 0.12 17.24
N GLY A 13 -12.79 0.46 18.15
CA GLY A 13 -12.03 1.71 18.13
C GLY A 13 -11.13 1.83 16.88
N VAL A 14 -10.45 0.75 16.50
CA VAL A 14 -9.62 0.69 15.26
C VAL A 14 -10.51 0.91 14.03
N ILE A 15 -11.62 0.17 13.91
CA ILE A 15 -12.57 0.33 12.81
C ILE A 15 -13.11 1.75 12.77
N GLY A 16 -13.52 2.29 13.92
CA GLY A 16 -14.01 3.67 14.06
C GLY A 16 -12.97 4.71 13.61
N SER A 17 -11.70 4.54 13.97
CA SER A 17 -10.60 5.43 13.57
C SER A 17 -10.39 5.43 12.05
N VAL A 18 -10.45 4.27 11.42
CA VAL A 18 -10.31 4.13 9.96
C VAL A 18 -11.51 4.74 9.24
N LEU A 19 -12.74 4.45 9.70
CA LEU A 19 -13.94 5.04 9.11
C LEU A 19 -13.96 6.56 9.28
N LEU A 20 -13.58 7.06 10.46
CA LEU A 20 -13.50 8.50 10.72
C LEU A 20 -12.58 9.20 9.71
N SER A 21 -11.41 8.65 9.43
CA SER A 21 -10.48 9.22 8.44
C SER A 21 -11.02 9.23 7.01
N GLY A 22 -11.97 8.34 6.69
CA GLY A 22 -12.65 8.32 5.40
C GLY A 22 -13.76 9.38 5.26
N PHE A 23 -14.49 9.64 6.34
CA PHE A 23 -15.64 10.57 6.34
C PHE A 23 -15.25 11.99 6.74
N TRP A 24 -14.36 12.16 7.70
CA TRP A 24 -13.91 13.46 8.18
C TRP A 24 -12.75 13.97 7.34
N LYS A 25 -13.04 14.98 6.51
CA LYS A 25 -12.08 15.60 5.59
C LYS A 25 -12.03 17.11 5.85
N PRO A 26 -11.21 17.58 6.79
CA PRO A 26 -11.15 18.98 7.17
C PRO A 26 -10.36 19.87 6.17
N ASP A 27 -9.90 19.36 5.03
CA ASP A 27 -9.09 20.05 4.01
C ASP A 27 -7.84 20.76 4.56
N VAL A 28 -7.30 20.22 5.68
CA VAL A 28 -6.05 20.70 6.28
C VAL A 28 -4.93 19.74 5.92
N HIS A 29 -3.89 20.28 5.29
CA HIS A 29 -2.72 19.54 4.84
C HIS A 29 -1.47 20.05 5.56
N PHE A 30 -0.57 19.14 5.89
CA PHE A 30 0.76 19.45 6.41
C PHE A 30 1.79 18.94 5.42
N THR A 31 2.60 19.82 4.85
CA THR A 31 3.69 19.42 3.97
C THR A 31 4.87 18.94 4.81
N ILE A 32 5.13 17.64 4.81
CA ILE A 32 6.28 17.02 5.49
C ILE A 32 7.21 16.47 4.43
N TYR A 33 8.42 17.03 4.32
CA TYR A 33 9.44 16.56 3.38
C TYR A 33 8.93 16.44 1.91
N TYR A 34 8.22 17.46 1.40
CA TYR A 34 7.62 17.51 0.05
C TYR A 34 6.42 16.56 -0.15
N VAL A 35 5.89 15.96 0.91
CA VAL A 35 4.68 15.14 0.87
C VAL A 35 3.59 15.85 1.65
N ASP A 36 2.45 16.08 1.02
CA ASP A 36 1.28 16.64 1.69
C ASP A 36 0.54 15.53 2.44
N VAL A 37 0.52 15.65 3.75
CA VAL A 37 -0.15 14.71 4.65
C VAL A 37 -1.41 15.36 5.22
N GLU A 38 -2.53 14.76 4.95
CA GLU A 38 -3.83 15.25 5.40
C GLU A 38 -4.02 15.03 6.91
N LEU A 39 -4.64 16.01 7.59
CA LEU A 39 -4.86 15.98 9.04
C LEU A 39 -5.62 14.73 9.49
N GLN A 40 -6.61 14.26 8.71
CA GLN A 40 -7.37 13.05 9.03
C GLN A 40 -6.48 11.80 9.09
N ASN A 41 -5.47 11.70 8.23
CA ASN A 41 -4.53 10.58 8.23
C ASN A 41 -3.64 10.60 9.47
N ILE A 42 -3.11 11.78 9.82
CA ILE A 42 -2.32 11.97 11.05
C ILE A 42 -3.15 11.60 12.28
N SER A 43 -4.40 12.10 12.33
CA SER A 43 -5.31 11.83 13.47
C SER A 43 -5.62 10.34 13.59
N ARG A 44 -5.88 9.66 12.47
CA ARG A 44 -6.06 8.20 12.45
C ARG A 44 -4.83 7.47 12.99
N ASP A 45 -3.64 7.82 12.51
CA ASP A 45 -2.42 7.13 12.89
C ASP A 45 -2.10 7.32 14.37
N ILE A 46 -2.33 8.53 14.92
CA ILE A 46 -2.21 8.79 16.36
C ILE A 46 -3.21 7.95 17.16
N LEU A 47 -4.47 7.87 16.71
CA LEU A 47 -5.49 7.04 17.37
C LEU A 47 -5.12 5.57 17.34
N LEU A 48 -4.62 5.05 16.23
CA LEU A 48 -4.17 3.66 16.11
C LEU A 48 -2.98 3.36 17.03
N LEU A 49 -2.01 4.25 17.13
CA LEU A 49 -0.89 4.13 18.07
C LEU A 49 -1.38 4.15 19.52
N PHE A 50 -2.30 5.04 19.86
CA PHE A 50 -2.90 5.10 21.19
C PHE A 50 -3.66 3.81 21.53
N LEU A 51 -4.51 3.30 20.63
CA LEU A 51 -5.23 2.04 20.82
C LEU A 51 -4.27 0.85 20.98
N THR A 52 -3.17 0.83 20.22
CA THR A 52 -2.12 -0.17 20.33
C THR A 52 -1.46 -0.11 21.72
N TRP A 53 -1.12 1.08 22.18
CA TRP A 53 -0.55 1.29 23.51
C TRP A 53 -1.51 0.86 24.64
N VAL A 54 -2.80 1.20 24.53
CA VAL A 54 -3.84 0.77 25.48
C VAL A 54 -3.97 -0.77 25.46
N SER A 55 -4.03 -1.38 24.29
CA SER A 55 -4.08 -2.84 24.16
C SER A 55 -2.86 -3.49 24.83
N TRP A 56 -1.66 -2.96 24.56
CA TRP A 56 -0.43 -3.48 25.13
C TRP A 56 -0.39 -3.41 26.66
N THR A 57 -0.87 -2.31 27.22
CA THR A 57 -0.83 -2.08 28.67
C THR A 57 -1.97 -2.77 29.44
N LYS A 58 -3.16 -2.88 28.83
CA LYS A 58 -4.36 -3.40 29.50
C LYS A 58 -4.59 -4.90 29.25
N THR A 59 -4.05 -5.47 28.17
CA THR A 59 -4.17 -6.91 27.93
C THR A 59 -3.14 -7.66 28.76
N SER A 60 -3.59 -8.64 29.54
CA SER A 60 -2.72 -9.45 30.39
C SER A 60 -1.71 -10.26 29.54
N LYS A 61 -0.53 -10.46 30.12
CA LYS A 61 0.54 -11.23 29.46
C LYS A 61 0.08 -12.66 29.13
N SER A 62 -0.70 -13.29 30.03
CA SER A 62 -1.20 -14.65 29.81
C SER A 62 -2.10 -14.76 28.57
N ILE A 63 -2.94 -13.75 28.27
CA ILE A 63 -3.77 -13.76 27.07
C ILE A 63 -2.91 -13.68 25.80
N ARG A 64 -1.83 -12.91 25.83
CA ARG A 64 -0.91 -12.81 24.69
C ARG A 64 -0.15 -14.13 24.49
N GLU A 65 0.29 -14.76 25.57
CA GLU A 65 0.98 -16.05 25.54
C GLU A 65 0.03 -17.18 25.07
N GLU A 66 -1.21 -17.20 25.57
CA GLU A 66 -2.24 -18.18 25.12
C GLU A 66 -2.58 -18.02 23.63
N ASN A 67 -2.45 -16.81 23.06
CA ASN A 67 -2.64 -16.53 21.62
C ASN A 67 -1.34 -16.55 20.81
N GLU A 68 -0.24 -17.03 21.40
CA GLU A 68 1.07 -17.14 20.73
C GLU A 68 1.54 -15.82 20.08
N PHE A 69 1.14 -14.68 20.68
CA PHE A 69 1.49 -13.37 20.13
C PHE A 69 2.99 -13.14 20.20
N THR A 70 3.59 -12.87 19.04
CA THR A 70 4.99 -12.45 18.92
C THR A 70 5.12 -11.23 18.02
N TRP A 71 6.16 -10.43 18.24
CA TRP A 71 6.49 -9.30 17.37
C TRP A 71 7.17 -9.72 16.07
N PHE A 72 7.56 -11.00 15.95
CA PHE A 72 8.35 -11.50 14.83
C PHE A 72 7.70 -11.19 13.47
N PRO A 73 6.40 -11.49 13.21
CA PRO A 73 5.79 -11.20 11.91
C PRO A 73 5.78 -9.70 11.57
N ILE A 74 5.56 -8.84 12.57
CA ILE A 74 5.53 -7.38 12.35
C ILE A 74 6.92 -6.86 12.00
N VAL A 75 7.96 -7.34 12.70
CA VAL A 75 9.35 -6.97 12.42
C VAL A 75 9.81 -7.49 11.07
N GLU A 76 9.40 -8.71 10.69
CA GLU A 76 9.72 -9.30 9.39
C GLU A 76 9.12 -8.47 8.25
N VAL A 77 7.82 -8.14 8.34
CA VAL A 77 7.14 -7.28 7.36
C VAL A 77 7.78 -5.89 7.30
N ALA A 78 8.11 -5.29 8.44
CA ALA A 78 8.77 -3.99 8.47
C ALA A 78 10.13 -3.99 7.76
N LYS A 79 10.95 -5.04 7.97
CA LYS A 79 12.24 -5.22 7.27
C LYS A 79 12.04 -5.42 5.76
N LEU A 80 11.04 -6.22 5.39
CA LEU A 80 10.70 -6.47 3.99
C LEU A 80 10.30 -5.18 3.28
N PHE A 81 9.39 -4.40 3.86
CA PHE A 81 8.99 -3.11 3.28
C PHE A 81 10.15 -2.10 3.23
N ALA A 82 10.99 -2.03 4.26
CA ALA A 82 12.19 -1.18 4.22
C ALA A 82 13.10 -1.56 3.04
N GLY A 83 13.32 -2.85 2.82
CA GLY A 83 14.07 -3.36 1.67
C GLY A 83 13.43 -2.97 0.33
N ILE A 84 12.11 -3.17 0.20
CA ILE A 84 11.34 -2.82 -1.00
C ILE A 84 11.46 -1.32 -1.30
N PHE A 85 11.22 -0.45 -0.33
CA PHE A 85 11.26 1.00 -0.53
C PHE A 85 12.67 1.48 -0.94
N ILE A 86 13.73 0.90 -0.38
CA ILE A 86 15.09 1.24 -0.79
C ILE A 86 15.38 0.77 -2.23
N THR A 87 14.95 -0.41 -2.61
CA THR A 87 15.24 -0.99 -3.93
C THR A 87 14.34 -0.50 -5.05
N ILE A 88 13.13 -0.01 -4.73
CA ILE A 88 12.19 0.48 -5.74
C ILE A 88 12.63 1.82 -6.34
N ILE A 89 13.38 2.65 -5.60
CA ILE A 89 13.86 3.95 -6.09
C ILE A 89 14.64 3.82 -7.39
N PRO A 90 15.73 3.04 -7.48
CA PRO A 90 16.44 2.85 -8.75
C PRO A 90 15.59 2.15 -9.80
N ALA A 91 14.68 1.26 -9.44
CA ALA A 91 13.78 0.61 -10.37
C ALA A 91 12.81 1.63 -11.05
N ILE A 92 12.27 2.57 -10.27
CA ILE A 92 11.43 3.66 -10.79
C ILE A 92 12.23 4.56 -11.75
N GLU A 93 13.46 4.90 -11.43
CA GLU A 93 14.32 5.72 -12.32
C GLU A 93 14.62 5.00 -13.64
N ILE A 94 14.83 3.69 -13.62
CA ILE A 94 14.99 2.87 -14.84
C ILE A 94 13.69 2.87 -15.65
N LEU A 95 12.51 2.79 -15.01
CA LEU A 95 11.20 2.85 -15.69
C LEU A 95 10.94 4.23 -16.30
N LYS A 96 11.28 5.32 -15.60
CA LYS A 96 11.17 6.70 -16.12
C LYS A 96 12.02 6.96 -17.35
N ALA A 97 13.12 6.23 -17.54
CA ALA A 97 13.91 6.28 -18.77
C ALA A 97 13.15 5.78 -20.02
N GLY A 98 11.99 5.14 -19.82
CA GLY A 98 11.07 4.76 -20.88
C GLY A 98 11.70 3.82 -21.91
N SER A 99 11.40 4.07 -23.18
CA SER A 99 11.94 3.31 -24.31
C SER A 99 13.46 3.45 -24.49
N LYS A 100 14.12 4.35 -23.77
CA LYS A 100 15.58 4.50 -23.76
C LYS A 100 16.25 3.74 -22.60
N GLY A 101 15.45 3.19 -21.66
CA GLY A 101 15.92 2.47 -20.49
C GLY A 101 16.09 0.96 -20.71
N ALA A 102 16.64 0.28 -19.69
CA ALA A 102 16.85 -1.18 -19.71
C ALA A 102 15.53 -1.97 -19.76
N LEU A 103 14.41 -1.39 -19.35
CA LEU A 103 13.08 -2.03 -19.38
C LEU A 103 12.25 -1.65 -20.62
N LYS A 104 12.90 -1.19 -21.69
CA LYS A 104 12.27 -0.87 -22.97
C LYS A 104 11.30 -1.98 -23.43
N VAL A 105 11.71 -3.24 -23.39
CA VAL A 105 10.90 -4.39 -23.84
C VAL A 105 9.61 -4.49 -23.03
N VAL A 106 9.65 -4.27 -21.72
CA VAL A 106 8.45 -4.31 -20.86
C VAL A 106 7.51 -3.16 -21.22
N ILE A 107 8.04 -1.96 -21.40
CA ILE A 107 7.25 -0.75 -21.72
C ILE A 107 6.60 -0.90 -23.10
N GLU A 108 7.34 -1.37 -24.10
CA GLU A 108 6.82 -1.61 -25.44
C GLU A 108 5.80 -2.75 -25.50
N SER A 109 5.88 -3.73 -24.61
CA SER A 109 4.91 -4.82 -24.53
C SER A 109 3.56 -4.38 -23.94
N VAL A 110 3.54 -3.36 -23.10
CA VAL A 110 2.30 -2.83 -22.47
C VAL A 110 1.77 -1.57 -23.17
N THR A 111 2.49 -1.05 -24.17
CA THR A 111 2.14 0.21 -24.84
C THR A 111 2.21 0.02 -26.36
N GLN A 112 1.21 0.50 -27.08
CA GLN A 112 1.20 0.50 -28.56
C GLN A 112 0.86 1.90 -29.05
N ASN A 113 1.72 2.48 -29.90
CA ASN A 113 1.55 3.85 -30.42
C ASN A 113 1.39 4.93 -29.33
N GLY A 114 1.98 4.74 -28.15
CA GLY A 114 1.84 5.65 -27.01
C GLY A 114 0.61 5.39 -26.14
N GLU A 115 -0.28 4.47 -26.53
CA GLU A 115 -1.48 4.13 -25.78
C GLU A 115 -1.29 2.83 -24.97
N PRO A 116 -1.85 2.74 -23.74
CA PRO A 116 -1.73 1.56 -22.88
C PRO A 116 -2.57 0.39 -23.42
N ILE A 117 -1.96 -0.79 -23.46
CA ILE A 117 -2.67 -2.04 -23.78
C ILE A 117 -3.15 -2.67 -22.48
N ASN A 118 -4.37 -2.38 -22.04
CA ASN A 118 -4.91 -2.77 -20.73
C ASN A 118 -4.83 -4.28 -20.46
N ARG A 119 -5.09 -5.12 -21.46
CA ARG A 119 -4.95 -6.59 -21.32
C ARG A 119 -3.51 -7.01 -21.01
N MET A 120 -2.52 -6.32 -21.57
CA MET A 120 -1.10 -6.62 -21.32
C MET A 120 -0.69 -6.14 -19.94
N TYR A 121 -1.19 -4.99 -19.49
CA TYR A 121 -1.04 -4.55 -18.11
C TYR A 121 -1.58 -5.58 -17.13
N PHE A 122 -2.80 -6.09 -17.36
CA PHE A 122 -3.40 -7.14 -16.51
C PHE A 122 -2.54 -8.41 -16.45
N TRP A 123 -2.22 -8.98 -17.62
CA TRP A 123 -1.52 -10.27 -17.66
C TRP A 123 -0.07 -10.18 -17.16
N LEU A 124 0.67 -9.15 -17.56
CA LEU A 124 2.06 -9.01 -17.10
C LEU A 124 2.14 -8.68 -15.61
N THR A 125 1.21 -7.86 -15.11
CA THR A 125 1.11 -7.61 -13.66
C THR A 125 0.77 -8.90 -12.92
N GLY A 126 -0.20 -9.70 -13.40
CA GLY A 126 -0.60 -10.95 -12.77
C GLY A 126 0.51 -12.00 -12.79
N ILE A 127 1.17 -12.19 -13.94
CA ILE A 127 2.31 -13.12 -14.03
C ILE A 127 3.42 -12.69 -13.05
N LEU A 128 3.77 -11.42 -13.02
CA LEU A 128 4.83 -10.93 -12.14
C LEU A 128 4.41 -11.03 -10.67
N SER A 129 3.16 -10.73 -10.34
CA SER A 129 2.60 -10.85 -8.99
C SER A 129 2.56 -12.31 -8.48
N SER A 130 2.49 -13.28 -9.38
CA SER A 130 2.58 -14.70 -9.01
C SER A 130 3.95 -15.12 -8.47
N PHE A 131 4.99 -14.35 -8.75
CA PHE A 131 6.37 -14.61 -8.30
C PHE A 131 6.85 -13.60 -7.26
N LEU A 132 6.37 -12.36 -7.34
CA LEU A 132 6.70 -11.27 -6.44
C LEU A 132 5.47 -10.93 -5.59
N ASP A 133 5.70 -10.15 -4.53
CA ASP A 133 4.60 -9.60 -3.74
C ASP A 133 3.76 -8.61 -4.59
N ASN A 134 2.47 -8.52 -4.29
CA ASN A 134 1.50 -7.70 -5.02
C ASN A 134 1.88 -6.21 -5.00
N ALA A 135 2.31 -5.69 -3.84
CA ALA A 135 2.61 -4.28 -3.66
C ALA A 135 3.75 -3.77 -4.54
N PRO A 136 4.96 -4.38 -4.59
CA PRO A 136 6.01 -3.96 -5.49
C PRO A 136 5.63 -4.13 -6.95
N THR A 137 4.92 -5.19 -7.30
CA THR A 137 4.45 -5.43 -8.68
C THR A 137 3.48 -4.34 -9.13
N TYR A 138 2.50 -3.99 -8.30
CA TYR A 138 1.60 -2.87 -8.55
C TYR A 138 2.38 -1.58 -8.80
N LEU A 139 3.32 -1.23 -7.91
CA LEU A 139 4.10 0.01 -8.04
C LEU A 139 4.93 0.07 -9.32
N VAL A 140 5.50 -1.04 -9.77
CA VAL A 140 6.24 -1.12 -11.04
C VAL A 140 5.33 -0.76 -12.20
N PHE A 141 4.17 -1.41 -12.36
CA PHE A 141 3.27 -1.16 -13.48
C PHE A 141 2.52 0.16 -13.36
N PHE A 142 2.22 0.62 -12.16
CA PHE A 142 1.69 1.97 -11.92
C PHE A 142 2.66 3.05 -12.44
N ASN A 143 3.94 2.93 -12.13
CA ASN A 143 4.96 3.87 -12.65
C ASN A 143 5.21 3.68 -14.15
N THR A 144 5.11 2.47 -14.69
CA THR A 144 5.17 2.22 -16.12
C THR A 144 4.05 2.92 -16.90
N ALA A 145 2.88 3.04 -16.28
CA ALA A 145 1.71 3.75 -16.82
C ALA A 145 1.76 5.28 -16.59
N GLY A 146 2.88 5.82 -16.12
CA GLY A 146 3.09 7.26 -15.93
C GLY A 146 3.23 7.69 -14.47
N GLY A 147 2.82 6.89 -13.49
CA GLY A 147 3.03 7.14 -12.06
C GLY A 147 2.20 8.27 -11.45
N ASP A 148 1.29 8.88 -12.22
CA ASP A 148 0.41 9.94 -11.73
C ASP A 148 -0.97 9.37 -11.38
N ALA A 149 -1.31 9.39 -10.09
CA ALA A 149 -2.56 8.87 -9.58
C ALA A 149 -3.79 9.60 -10.15
N ASN A 150 -3.72 10.92 -10.30
CA ASN A 150 -4.84 11.72 -10.84
C ASN A 150 -5.09 11.40 -12.31
N VAL A 151 -4.02 11.26 -13.10
CA VAL A 151 -4.12 10.86 -14.51
C VAL A 151 -4.68 9.46 -14.65
N LEU A 152 -4.17 8.51 -13.88
CA LEU A 152 -4.61 7.12 -13.94
C LEU A 152 -6.07 6.95 -13.46
N MET A 153 -6.50 7.68 -12.44
CA MET A 153 -7.87 7.61 -11.93
C MET A 153 -8.89 8.28 -12.88
N ASN A 154 -8.53 9.41 -13.50
CA ASN A 154 -9.50 10.22 -14.25
C ASN A 154 -9.40 10.06 -15.77
N GLN A 155 -8.20 9.82 -16.31
CA GLN A 155 -7.97 9.73 -17.76
C GLN A 155 -7.74 8.29 -18.24
N MET A 156 -7.16 7.42 -17.38
CA MET A 156 -6.84 6.04 -17.72
C MET A 156 -7.36 5.03 -16.68
N PRO A 157 -8.65 5.11 -16.26
CA PRO A 157 -9.20 4.26 -15.20
C PRO A 157 -9.16 2.77 -15.54
N ASN A 158 -9.31 2.41 -16.82
CA ASN A 158 -9.22 1.02 -17.25
C ASN A 158 -7.80 0.44 -17.15
N THR A 159 -6.78 1.27 -17.34
CA THR A 159 -5.38 0.85 -17.15
C THR A 159 -5.09 0.64 -15.67
N LEU A 160 -5.53 1.55 -14.81
CA LEU A 160 -5.41 1.42 -13.37
C LEU A 160 -6.15 0.17 -12.86
N LEU A 161 -7.37 -0.08 -13.37
CA LEU A 161 -8.14 -1.28 -13.04
C LEU A 161 -7.39 -2.55 -13.47
N ALA A 162 -6.83 -2.57 -14.67
CA ALA A 162 -6.05 -3.70 -15.19
C ALA A 162 -4.83 -4.01 -14.32
N ILE A 163 -4.08 -2.99 -13.92
CA ILE A 163 -2.93 -3.12 -13.01
C ILE A 163 -3.38 -3.65 -11.64
N SER A 164 -4.42 -3.04 -11.07
CA SER A 164 -4.93 -3.41 -9.75
C SER A 164 -5.47 -4.85 -9.72
N ALA A 165 -6.25 -5.23 -10.72
CA ALA A 165 -6.79 -6.57 -10.84
C ALA A 165 -5.68 -7.61 -11.10
N GLY A 166 -4.71 -7.29 -11.97
CA GLY A 166 -3.56 -8.15 -12.20
C GLY A 166 -2.70 -8.35 -10.96
N ALA A 167 -2.49 -7.31 -10.15
CA ALA A 167 -1.66 -7.41 -8.95
C ALA A 167 -2.25 -8.34 -7.87
N VAL A 168 -3.56 -8.59 -7.87
CA VAL A 168 -4.23 -9.45 -6.89
C VAL A 168 -4.72 -10.79 -7.48
N PHE A 169 -4.50 -10.99 -8.78
CA PHE A 169 -4.86 -12.22 -9.49
C PHE A 169 -3.85 -13.33 -9.20
#